data_3d099aa87693eedff91bc24b40edb534
#
_entry.id   3d099aa87693eedff91bc24b40edb534
#
_cell.length_a   1.000
_cell.length_b   1.000
_cell.length_c   1.000
_cell.angle_alpha   90.00
_cell.angle_beta   90.00
_cell.angle_gamma   90.00
#
_symmetry.space_group_name_H-M   'P 1'
#
loop_
_entity.id
_entity.type
_entity.pdbx_description
1 polymer ?
#
loop_
_entity_poly.entity_id
_entity_poly.type
_entity_poly.pdbx_seq_one_letter_code
_entity_poly.pdbx_strand_id
1 'polypeptide(L)'
;MELKRVVVTGLGAITPLGNTLPETWEGIINGKSGAGPITQFDASKFKTQYACEVKGFDPLTVMDRKEARKCDRYSLFAINAAKQAIDDAAMDLDKEDKNRIGVIFASGIGGIKTFDEEVLGYAKIKDSIGPKFNPFFIPKMISDIAAGHISMR
;
A
#
# COMPACT_ATOMS: atom_id res chain seq x y z
N MET A 1 -19.86 30.37 14.72
CA MET A 1 -19.78 29.27 13.75
C MET A 1 -19.82 27.99 14.56
N GLU A 2 -20.89 27.21 14.44
CA GLU A 2 -21.03 25.96 15.18
C GLU A 2 -20.22 24.87 14.42
N LEU A 3 -19.22 24.32 15.09
CA LEU A 3 -18.38 23.27 14.50
C LEU A 3 -19.14 21.94 14.48
N LYS A 4 -19.18 21.27 13.33
CA LYS A 4 -19.76 19.94 13.25
C LYS A 4 -18.87 18.95 14.03
N ARG A 5 -19.51 18.09 14.81
CA ARG A 5 -18.81 17.00 15.49
C ARG A 5 -18.36 15.96 14.48
N VAL A 6 -17.06 15.63 14.49
CA VAL A 6 -16.44 14.57 13.67
C VAL A 6 -15.93 13.48 14.60
N VAL A 7 -16.14 12.23 14.23
CA VAL A 7 -15.73 11.06 15.00
C VAL A 7 -15.00 10.06 14.10
N VAL A 8 -14.07 9.29 14.69
CA VAL A 8 -13.45 8.14 14.04
C VAL A 8 -14.34 6.93 14.31
N THR A 9 -14.76 6.24 13.26
CA THR A 9 -15.66 5.09 13.35
C THR A 9 -14.96 3.76 13.13
N GLY A 10 -13.79 3.75 12.47
CA GLY A 10 -13.03 2.54 12.26
C GLY A 10 -11.57 2.82 11.93
N LEU A 11 -10.71 1.89 12.24
CA LEU A 11 -9.27 1.98 12.07
C LEU A 11 -8.73 0.76 11.34
N GLY A 12 -7.71 0.97 10.50
CA GLY A 12 -6.98 -0.10 9.84
C GLY A 12 -5.51 0.25 9.68
N ALA A 13 -4.63 -0.72 9.84
CA ALA A 13 -3.20 -0.50 9.75
C ALA A 13 -2.48 -1.70 9.14
N ILE A 14 -1.42 -1.40 8.37
CA ILE A 14 -0.37 -2.34 7.99
C ILE A 14 0.96 -1.67 8.32
N THR A 15 1.74 -2.29 9.14
CA THR A 15 3.01 -1.75 9.62
C THR A 15 4.09 -2.84 9.68
N PRO A 16 5.35 -2.46 9.87
CA PRO A 16 6.42 -3.43 10.14
C PRO A 16 6.23 -4.26 11.41
N LEU A 17 5.28 -3.89 12.28
CA LEU A 17 4.97 -4.59 13.53
C LEU A 17 3.85 -5.62 13.36
N GLY A 18 2.98 -5.45 12.36
CA GLY A 18 1.87 -6.36 12.09
C GLY A 18 1.08 -5.99 10.85
N ASN A 19 0.37 -6.94 10.28
CA ASN A 19 -0.46 -6.78 9.10
C ASN A 19 -1.91 -6.42 9.44
N THR A 20 -2.21 -6.29 10.73
CA THR A 20 -3.50 -5.86 11.26
C THR A 20 -3.31 -4.78 12.31
N LEU A 21 -4.38 -4.03 12.59
CA LEU A 21 -4.36 -3.03 13.67
C LEU A 21 -4.08 -3.63 15.05
N PRO A 22 -4.72 -4.75 15.47
CA PRO A 22 -4.42 -5.38 16.75
C PRO A 22 -2.95 -5.82 16.89
N GLU A 23 -2.37 -6.45 15.85
CA GLU A 23 -0.95 -6.86 15.86
C GLU A 23 -0.02 -5.64 15.96
N THR A 24 -0.33 -4.57 15.22
CA THR A 24 0.41 -3.31 15.27
C THR A 24 0.37 -2.72 16.68
N TRP A 25 -0.81 -2.65 17.27
CA TRP A 25 -1.00 -2.12 18.63
C TRP A 25 -0.28 -2.96 19.67
N GLU A 26 -0.41 -4.27 19.62
CA GLU A 26 0.35 -5.19 20.49
C GLU A 26 1.86 -4.98 20.35
N GLY A 27 2.35 -4.81 19.14
CA GLY A 27 3.77 -4.49 18.89
C GLY A 27 4.19 -3.19 19.56
N ILE A 28 3.37 -2.14 19.47
CA ILE A 28 3.66 -0.83 20.08
C ILE A 28 3.70 -0.93 21.61
N ILE A 29 2.68 -1.49 22.24
CA ILE A 29 2.61 -1.56 23.70
C ILE A 29 3.70 -2.46 24.32
N ASN A 30 4.20 -3.45 23.57
CA ASN A 30 5.29 -4.30 23.96
C ASN A 30 6.68 -3.75 23.58
N GLY A 31 6.77 -2.52 23.04
CA GLY A 31 8.03 -1.90 22.66
C GLY A 31 8.80 -2.66 21.58
N LYS A 32 8.11 -3.45 20.73
CA LYS A 32 8.75 -4.18 19.63
C LYS A 32 9.31 -3.21 18.58
N SER A 33 10.51 -3.51 18.07
CA SER A 33 11.09 -2.77 16.94
C SER A 33 10.71 -3.45 15.62
N GLY A 34 10.21 -2.67 14.67
CA GLY A 34 10.00 -3.11 13.29
C GLY A 34 11.25 -3.04 12.40
N ALA A 35 12.33 -2.43 12.91
CA ALA A 35 13.58 -2.27 12.15
C ALA A 35 14.31 -3.61 11.96
N GLY A 36 14.94 -3.76 10.81
CA GLY A 36 15.75 -4.91 10.45
C GLY A 36 16.62 -4.63 9.24
N PRO A 37 17.51 -5.55 8.85
CA PRO A 37 18.28 -5.40 7.62
C PRO A 37 17.35 -5.23 6.40
N ILE A 38 17.76 -4.38 5.46
CA ILE A 38 17.04 -4.19 4.20
C ILE A 38 17.08 -5.49 3.39
N THR A 39 15.91 -5.95 2.93
CA THR A 39 15.78 -7.18 2.14
C THR A 39 15.30 -6.93 0.71
N GLN A 40 14.84 -5.72 0.38
CA GLN A 40 14.26 -5.39 -0.92
C GLN A 40 15.32 -5.19 -2.03
N PHE A 41 16.57 -4.88 -1.65
CA PHE A 41 17.69 -4.71 -2.55
C PHE A 41 19.02 -4.93 -1.80
N ASP A 42 20.13 -5.06 -2.52
CA ASP A 42 21.47 -5.13 -1.92
C ASP A 42 21.89 -3.78 -1.33
N ALA A 43 21.79 -3.66 -0.02
CA ALA A 43 22.14 -2.45 0.72
C ALA A 43 23.62 -2.42 1.19
N SER A 44 24.45 -3.40 0.84
CA SER A 44 25.82 -3.56 1.36
C SER A 44 26.72 -2.35 1.09
N LYS A 45 26.47 -1.60 0.01
CA LYS A 45 27.23 -0.40 -0.39
C LYS A 45 26.65 0.90 0.16
N PHE A 46 25.54 0.85 0.90
CA PHE A 46 24.89 2.04 1.45
C PHE A 46 25.30 2.25 2.92
N LYS A 47 25.33 3.50 3.36
CA LYS A 47 25.56 3.84 4.77
C LYS A 47 24.43 3.34 5.68
N THR A 48 23.18 3.41 5.19
CA THR A 48 21.99 2.90 5.87
C THR A 48 21.67 1.53 5.32
N GLN A 49 21.67 0.51 6.19
CA GLN A 49 21.42 -0.88 5.83
C GLN A 49 20.20 -1.47 6.58
N TYR A 50 19.47 -0.63 7.30
CA TYR A 50 18.30 -1.02 8.07
C TYR A 50 17.06 -0.25 7.61
N ALA A 51 15.93 -0.93 7.60
CA ALA A 51 14.63 -0.34 7.31
C ALA A 51 13.52 -1.02 8.12
N CYS A 52 12.37 -0.36 8.21
CA CYS A 52 11.17 -0.93 8.78
C CYS A 52 10.29 -1.48 7.64
N GLU A 53 10.52 -2.74 7.28
CA GLU A 53 9.80 -3.40 6.19
C GLU A 53 8.58 -4.16 6.71
N VAL A 54 7.45 -4.05 5.99
CA VAL A 54 6.27 -4.90 6.23
C VAL A 54 6.60 -6.33 5.83
N LYS A 55 6.38 -7.28 6.75
CA LYS A 55 6.72 -8.69 6.62
C LYS A 55 5.46 -9.55 6.53
N GLY A 56 5.52 -10.67 5.80
CA GLY A 56 4.46 -11.67 5.77
C GLY A 56 3.12 -11.21 5.18
N PHE A 57 3.09 -10.06 4.49
CA PHE A 57 1.88 -9.58 3.84
C PHE A 57 1.53 -10.42 2.61
N ASP A 58 0.32 -10.98 2.61
CA ASP A 58 -0.25 -11.69 1.46
C ASP A 58 -1.31 -10.80 0.77
N PRO A 59 -1.07 -10.35 -0.47
CA PRO A 59 -2.05 -9.56 -1.22
C PRO A 59 -3.35 -10.31 -1.53
N LEU A 60 -3.34 -11.65 -1.49
CA LEU A 60 -4.53 -12.46 -1.77
C LEU A 60 -5.58 -12.38 -0.66
N THR A 61 -5.24 -11.78 0.48
CA THR A 61 -6.20 -11.49 1.55
C THR A 61 -7.20 -10.38 1.18
N VAL A 62 -6.89 -9.56 0.18
CA VAL A 62 -7.70 -8.39 -0.21
C VAL A 62 -8.18 -8.40 -1.64
N MET A 63 -7.55 -9.18 -2.52
CA MET A 63 -7.94 -9.30 -3.91
C MET A 63 -7.41 -10.57 -4.57
N ASP A 64 -7.95 -10.91 -5.73
CA ASP A 64 -7.44 -12.03 -6.51
C ASP A 64 -6.05 -11.76 -7.11
N ARG A 65 -5.37 -12.84 -7.50
CA ARG A 65 -4.00 -12.79 -8.05
C ARG A 65 -3.90 -11.93 -9.32
N LYS A 66 -4.93 -11.90 -10.15
CA LYS A 66 -4.93 -11.17 -11.42
C LYS A 66 -4.96 -9.66 -11.16
N GLU A 67 -5.80 -9.23 -10.23
CA GLU A 67 -5.88 -7.82 -9.83
C GLU A 67 -4.63 -7.39 -9.04
N ALA A 68 -4.13 -8.22 -8.12
CA ALA A 68 -2.91 -7.92 -7.35
C ALA A 68 -1.70 -7.64 -8.26
N ARG A 69 -1.58 -8.33 -9.40
CA ARG A 69 -0.48 -8.10 -10.37
C ARG A 69 -0.53 -6.72 -11.03
N LYS A 70 -1.69 -6.06 -11.05
CA LYS A 70 -1.88 -4.72 -11.63
C LYS A 70 -1.56 -3.61 -10.63
N CYS A 71 -1.34 -3.94 -9.37
CA CYS A 71 -1.07 -2.99 -8.29
C CYS A 71 0.41 -3.04 -7.88
N ASP A 72 0.95 -1.90 -7.46
CA ASP A 72 2.19 -1.87 -6.68
C ASP A 72 1.91 -2.23 -5.21
N ARG A 73 2.96 -2.62 -4.48
CA ARG A 73 2.85 -3.04 -3.09
C ARG A 73 2.24 -1.98 -2.17
N TYR A 74 2.56 -0.69 -2.39
CA TYR A 74 1.99 0.39 -1.60
C TYR A 74 0.47 0.50 -1.75
N SER A 75 -0.04 0.30 -2.98
CA SER A 75 -1.48 0.29 -3.23
C SER A 75 -2.17 -0.88 -2.56
N LEU A 76 -1.52 -2.05 -2.52
CA LEU A 76 -2.04 -3.23 -1.83
C LEU A 76 -2.12 -3.01 -0.31
N PHE A 77 -1.15 -2.32 0.27
CA PHE A 77 -1.18 -1.90 1.68
C PHE A 77 -2.34 -0.95 1.96
N ALA A 78 -2.51 0.06 1.09
CA ALA A 78 -3.58 1.03 1.21
C ALA A 78 -4.97 0.37 1.17
N ILE A 79 -5.19 -0.52 0.20
CA ILE A 79 -6.45 -1.26 0.05
C ILE A 79 -6.73 -2.14 1.28
N ASN A 80 -5.70 -2.82 1.80
CA ASN A 80 -5.87 -3.66 2.99
C ASN A 80 -6.19 -2.82 4.23
N ALA A 81 -5.46 -1.73 4.45
CA ALA A 81 -5.72 -0.84 5.58
C ALA A 81 -7.12 -0.21 5.50
N ALA A 82 -7.55 0.21 4.29
CA ALA A 82 -8.90 0.72 4.07
C ALA A 82 -9.97 -0.33 4.35
N LYS A 83 -9.76 -1.57 3.88
CA LYS A 83 -10.67 -2.69 4.18
C LYS A 83 -10.80 -2.93 5.68
N GLN A 84 -9.67 -2.98 6.41
CA GLN A 84 -9.71 -3.13 7.88
C GLN A 84 -10.50 -2.00 8.53
N ALA A 85 -10.32 -0.74 8.10
CA ALA A 85 -11.04 0.41 8.66
C ALA A 85 -12.56 0.34 8.41
N ILE A 86 -12.97 -0.13 7.23
CA ILE A 86 -14.39 -0.33 6.87
C ILE A 86 -14.99 -1.48 7.69
N ASP A 87 -14.26 -2.58 7.82
CA ASP A 87 -14.68 -3.74 8.60
C ASP A 87 -14.82 -3.38 10.10
N ASP A 88 -13.85 -2.63 10.65
CA ASP A 88 -13.85 -2.15 12.04
C ASP A 88 -14.98 -1.16 12.31
N ALA A 89 -15.30 -0.31 11.34
CA ALA A 89 -16.46 0.59 11.39
C ALA A 89 -17.82 -0.13 11.31
N ALA A 90 -17.82 -1.42 11.00
CA ALA A 90 -19.02 -2.20 10.67
C ALA A 90 -19.90 -1.50 9.59
N MET A 91 -19.25 -0.81 8.64
CA MET A 91 -19.91 -0.04 7.59
C MET A 91 -20.45 -0.98 6.51
N ASP A 92 -21.75 -0.92 6.27
CA ASP A 92 -22.43 -1.63 5.20
C ASP A 92 -22.54 -0.71 3.97
N LEU A 93 -21.58 -0.81 3.05
CA LEU A 93 -21.48 0.03 1.86
C LEU A 93 -22.69 -0.10 0.91
N ASP A 94 -23.49 -1.16 1.02
CA ASP A 94 -24.71 -1.31 0.21
C ASP A 94 -25.90 -0.51 0.76
N LYS A 95 -25.81 -0.10 2.04
CA LYS A 95 -26.82 0.75 2.70
C LYS A 95 -26.46 2.22 2.72
N GLU A 96 -25.22 2.55 2.43
CA GLU A 96 -24.71 3.92 2.46
C GLU A 96 -24.92 4.68 1.15
N ASP A 97 -25.12 5.98 1.25
CA ASP A 97 -25.10 6.87 0.08
C ASP A 97 -23.65 7.08 -0.38
N LYS A 98 -23.23 6.30 -1.38
CA LYS A 98 -21.86 6.33 -1.91
C LYS A 98 -21.45 7.70 -2.47
N ASN A 99 -22.40 8.58 -2.83
CA ASN A 99 -22.08 9.95 -3.27
C ASN A 99 -21.63 10.84 -2.10
N ARG A 100 -21.83 10.42 -0.87
CA ARG A 100 -21.37 11.12 0.34
C ARG A 100 -20.10 10.51 0.96
N ILE A 101 -19.55 9.45 0.36
CA ILE A 101 -18.32 8.81 0.80
C ILE A 101 -17.17 9.36 -0.03
N GLY A 102 -16.16 9.91 0.64
CA GLY A 102 -14.93 10.38 0.01
C GLY A 102 -13.74 9.54 0.45
N VAL A 103 -12.80 9.31 -0.48
CA VAL A 103 -11.53 8.64 -0.18
C VAL A 103 -10.41 9.67 -0.26
N ILE A 104 -9.68 9.82 0.84
CA ILE A 104 -8.46 10.63 0.91
C ILE A 104 -7.34 9.71 1.35
N PHE A 105 -6.43 9.45 0.44
CA PHE A 105 -5.24 8.63 0.69
C PHE A 105 -4.04 9.23 -0.05
N ALA A 106 -2.91 9.37 0.62
CA ALA A 106 -1.71 9.97 0.05
C ALA A 106 -0.52 9.02 0.12
N SER A 107 0.35 9.15 -0.87
CA SER A 107 1.66 8.49 -0.92
C SER A 107 2.71 9.51 -1.33
N GLY A 108 3.90 9.47 -0.74
CA GLY A 108 4.97 10.40 -1.06
C GLY A 108 5.49 10.26 -2.49
N ILE A 109 5.58 9.02 -3.01
CA ILE A 109 6.18 8.73 -4.33
C ILE A 109 5.31 7.78 -5.15
N GLY A 110 4.50 6.94 -4.50
CA GLY A 110 3.77 5.86 -5.17
C GLY A 110 4.64 4.62 -5.37
N GLY A 111 4.52 3.98 -6.52
CA GLY A 111 5.17 2.71 -6.87
C GLY A 111 6.63 2.86 -7.27
N ILE A 112 7.50 3.39 -6.42
CA ILE A 112 8.91 3.60 -6.72
C ILE A 112 9.65 2.30 -7.08
N LYS A 113 9.28 1.17 -6.47
CA LYS A 113 9.85 -0.12 -6.81
C LYS A 113 9.48 -0.55 -8.22
N THR A 114 8.23 -0.40 -8.61
CA THR A 114 7.77 -0.63 -9.98
C THR A 114 8.53 0.25 -10.97
N PHE A 115 8.75 1.54 -10.64
CA PHE A 115 9.53 2.45 -11.47
C PHE A 115 10.95 1.96 -11.68
N ASP A 116 11.65 1.62 -10.61
CA ASP A 116 13.04 1.13 -10.65
C ASP A 116 13.15 -0.16 -11.50
N GLU A 117 12.30 -1.15 -11.24
CA GLU A 117 12.28 -2.42 -11.96
C GLU A 117 12.03 -2.24 -13.47
N GLU A 118 11.07 -1.39 -13.86
CA GLU A 118 10.73 -1.14 -15.27
C GLU A 118 11.84 -0.36 -15.98
N VAL A 119 12.43 0.66 -15.35
CA VAL A 119 13.51 1.46 -15.94
C VAL A 119 14.79 0.65 -16.08
N LEU A 120 15.18 -0.09 -15.04
CA LEU A 120 16.35 -0.98 -15.11
C LEU A 120 16.13 -2.13 -16.09
N GLY A 121 14.92 -2.68 -16.15
CA GLY A 121 14.52 -3.68 -17.12
C GLY A 121 14.67 -3.16 -18.56
N TYR A 122 14.16 -1.97 -18.84
CA TYR A 122 14.30 -1.30 -20.13
C TYR A 122 15.76 -1.04 -20.48
N ALA A 123 16.55 -0.50 -19.55
CA ALA A 123 17.96 -0.19 -19.78
C ALA A 123 18.78 -1.41 -20.23
N LYS A 124 18.42 -2.63 -19.78
CA LYS A 124 19.08 -3.88 -20.16
C LYS A 124 18.76 -4.38 -21.57
N ILE A 125 17.59 -4.04 -22.10
CA ILE A 125 17.06 -4.63 -23.35
C ILE A 125 16.88 -3.63 -24.48
N LYS A 126 17.03 -2.32 -24.23
CA LYS A 126 16.71 -1.23 -25.18
C LYS A 126 17.40 -1.37 -26.55
N ASP A 127 18.62 -1.90 -26.54
CA ASP A 127 19.44 -2.03 -27.76
C ASP A 127 19.16 -3.34 -28.51
N SER A 128 18.44 -4.30 -27.92
CA SER A 128 18.17 -5.61 -28.50
C SER A 128 16.74 -5.81 -28.96
N ILE A 129 15.76 -5.34 -28.20
CA ILE A 129 14.34 -5.61 -28.45
C ILE A 129 13.54 -4.32 -28.64
N GLY A 130 14.12 -3.16 -28.29
CA GLY A 130 13.43 -1.88 -28.23
C GLY A 130 12.61 -1.71 -26.94
N PRO A 131 11.90 -0.57 -26.81
CA PRO A 131 11.18 -0.24 -25.57
C PRO A 131 10.03 -1.22 -25.32
N LYS A 132 10.07 -1.87 -24.15
CA LYS A 132 9.03 -2.77 -23.68
C LYS A 132 8.77 -2.51 -22.20
N PHE A 133 7.67 -1.81 -21.92
CA PHE A 133 7.20 -1.54 -20.57
C PHE A 133 5.94 -2.36 -20.28
N ASN A 134 5.74 -2.66 -18.99
CA ASN A 134 4.49 -3.26 -18.55
C ASN A 134 3.32 -2.31 -18.86
N PRO A 135 2.21 -2.76 -19.48
CA PRO A 135 1.03 -1.91 -19.74
C PRO A 135 0.45 -1.26 -18.48
N PHE A 136 0.69 -1.87 -17.31
CA PHE A 136 0.28 -1.34 -16.01
C PHE A 136 1.36 -0.49 -15.31
N PHE A 137 2.46 -0.15 -16.02
CA PHE A 137 3.56 0.63 -15.44
C PHE A 137 3.08 1.93 -14.82
N ILE A 138 2.41 2.77 -15.60
CA ILE A 138 1.91 4.06 -15.12
C ILE A 138 0.85 3.89 -14.00
N PRO A 139 -0.21 3.08 -14.19
CA PRO A 139 -1.18 2.84 -13.12
C PRO A 139 -0.58 2.30 -11.82
N LYS A 140 0.49 1.52 -11.89
CA LYS A 140 1.18 1.01 -10.69
C LYS A 140 2.04 2.07 -10.01
N MET A 141 2.59 3.01 -10.78
CA MET A 141 3.57 3.97 -10.31
C MET A 141 2.95 5.21 -9.66
N ILE A 142 1.87 5.76 -10.24
CA ILE A 142 1.31 7.05 -9.79
C ILE A 142 0.78 6.99 -8.36
N SER A 143 1.04 8.06 -7.60
CA SER A 143 0.82 8.10 -6.15
C SER A 143 -0.66 8.16 -5.72
N ASP A 144 -1.56 8.60 -6.60
CA ASP A 144 -2.99 8.75 -6.33
C ASP A 144 -3.83 7.50 -6.66
N ILE A 145 -3.25 6.54 -7.39
CA ILE A 145 -4.01 5.34 -7.81
C ILE A 145 -4.50 4.51 -6.62
N ALA A 146 -3.84 4.58 -5.47
CA ALA A 146 -4.28 3.89 -4.27
C ALA A 146 -5.67 4.39 -3.81
N ALA A 147 -5.88 5.71 -3.81
CA ALA A 147 -7.20 6.29 -3.54
C ALA A 147 -8.24 5.85 -4.59
N GLY A 148 -7.86 5.83 -5.88
CA GLY A 148 -8.69 5.33 -6.96
C GLY A 148 -9.09 3.86 -6.77
N HIS A 149 -8.14 3.00 -6.40
CA HIS A 149 -8.44 1.59 -6.13
C HIS A 149 -9.36 1.39 -4.93
N ILE A 150 -9.24 2.19 -3.89
CA ILE A 150 -10.14 2.14 -2.72
C ILE A 150 -11.55 2.60 -3.13
N SER A 151 -11.66 3.70 -3.89
CA SER A 151 -12.95 4.26 -4.28
C SER A 151 -13.76 3.40 -5.27
N MET A 152 -13.12 2.48 -5.98
CA MET A 152 -13.77 1.54 -6.90
C MET A 152 -14.30 0.27 -6.23
N ARG A 153 -14.06 0.10 -4.94
CA ARG A 153 -14.49 -1.08 -4.15
C ARG A 153 -15.59 -0.75 -3.18
#